data_0ed2cc431edc4e1ef31cbeedc2c589b8
#
_entry.id   0ed2cc431edc4e1ef31cbeedc2c589b8
#
_cell.length_a   1.000
_cell.length_b   1.000
_cell.length_c   1.000
_cell.angle_alpha   90.00
_cell.angle_beta   90.00
_cell.angle_gamma   90.00
#
_symmetry.space_group_name_H-M   'P 1'
#
loop_
_entity.id
_entity.type
_entity.pdbx_description
1 polymer ?
#
loop_
_entity_poly.entity_id
_entity_poly.type
_entity_poly.pdbx_seq_one_letter_code
_entity_poly.pdbx_strand_id
1 'polypeptide(L)'
;VIRRFSPLAVVTAAVLALGLSACAPVEEKPATQPTPTGSASATPTPTPTPTATPSPSPTADLACLVGAWHMGQDQVTAFYNDVNSLMAGSGATFAPVGTADLILRKDGTYTWTPAEQVTANVSGTTILINFKGSITGTYTVTGNGIGSQTQDTSGLEIVATIDGKGTDAGAISQQISVAPISDAKYGCKPDTLTLINKLSDSTATSVLHRE
;
A
#
# COMPACT_ATOMS: atom_id res chain seq x y z
N VAL A 1 -44.51 -0.51 39.91
CA VAL A 1 -43.77 0.21 38.85
C VAL A 1 -42.31 0.03 39.09
N ILE A 2 -41.72 -1.02 38.51
CA ILE A 2 -40.28 -1.30 38.63
C ILE A 2 -39.63 -0.98 37.27
N ARG A 3 -38.87 0.10 37.20
CA ARG A 3 -38.03 0.46 36.04
C ARG A 3 -36.81 -0.43 36.02
N ARG A 4 -36.71 -1.32 35.04
CA ARG A 4 -35.50 -2.06 34.74
C ARG A 4 -34.56 -1.15 33.95
N PHE A 5 -33.46 -0.73 34.54
CA PHE A 5 -32.32 -0.12 33.84
C PHE A 5 -31.57 -1.22 33.09
N SER A 6 -31.54 -1.17 31.78
CA SER A 6 -30.62 -1.94 30.95
C SER A 6 -29.25 -1.29 31.02
N PRO A 7 -28.18 -2.03 31.32
CA PRO A 7 -26.84 -1.49 31.20
C PRO A 7 -26.49 -1.41 29.70
N LEU A 8 -26.31 -0.19 29.21
CA LEU A 8 -25.61 0.06 27.94
C LEU A 8 -24.19 -0.43 28.09
N ALA A 9 -23.88 -1.54 27.43
CA ALA A 9 -22.49 -1.98 27.27
C ALA A 9 -21.79 -0.98 26.36
N VAL A 10 -20.94 -0.15 26.94
CA VAL A 10 -19.99 0.70 26.23
C VAL A 10 -18.93 -0.24 25.66
N VAL A 11 -19.05 -0.57 24.39
CA VAL A 11 -17.96 -1.21 23.62
C VAL A 11 -16.93 -0.13 23.39
N THR A 12 -15.93 -0.12 24.25
CA THR A 12 -14.73 0.71 24.08
C THR A 12 -13.94 0.14 22.92
N ALA A 13 -14.06 0.74 21.74
CA ALA A 13 -13.19 0.46 20.61
C ALA A 13 -11.76 0.82 21.00
N ALA A 14 -10.92 -0.19 21.22
CA ALA A 14 -9.50 -0.03 21.37
C ALA A 14 -8.92 0.39 20.00
N VAL A 15 -8.86 1.69 19.77
CA VAL A 15 -8.10 2.28 18.68
C VAL A 15 -6.63 2.05 19.00
N LEU A 16 -5.98 1.14 18.29
CA LEU A 16 -4.54 1.03 18.25
C LEU A 16 -3.98 2.32 17.62
N ALA A 17 -3.63 3.28 18.47
CA ALA A 17 -2.82 4.42 18.08
C ALA A 17 -1.40 3.92 17.78
N LEU A 18 -1.12 3.67 16.50
CA LEU A 18 0.26 3.51 16.03
C LEU A 18 0.94 4.87 16.12
N GLY A 19 1.80 5.02 17.12
CA GLY A 19 2.54 6.23 17.41
C GLY A 19 3.46 6.62 16.25
N LEU A 20 3.23 7.80 15.70
CA LEU A 20 4.19 8.53 14.89
C LEU A 20 5.32 8.99 15.80
N SER A 21 6.45 8.31 15.75
CA SER A 21 7.71 8.80 16.34
C SER A 21 8.21 9.97 15.51
N ALA A 22 7.97 11.18 15.99
CA ALA A 22 8.57 12.39 15.45
C ALA A 22 10.09 12.35 15.66
N CYS A 23 10.87 12.38 14.58
CA CYS A 23 12.29 12.67 14.62
C CYS A 23 12.51 14.11 15.05
N ALA A 24 13.11 14.31 16.24
CA ALA A 24 13.62 15.59 16.67
C ALA A 24 14.91 15.93 15.89
N PRO A 25 15.14 17.19 15.47
CA PRO A 25 16.39 17.60 14.85
C PRO A 25 17.51 17.65 15.91
N VAL A 26 18.62 16.98 15.60
CA VAL A 26 19.86 17.08 16.36
C VAL A 26 20.51 18.43 16.07
N GLU A 27 20.64 19.24 17.08
CA GLU A 27 21.34 20.52 17.06
C GLU A 27 22.85 20.27 17.00
N GLU A 28 23.47 20.64 15.89
CA GLU A 28 24.91 20.50 15.65
C GLU A 28 25.67 21.66 16.23
N LYS A 29 26.49 21.38 17.27
CA LYS A 29 27.38 22.33 17.96
C LYS A 29 28.59 22.65 17.06
N PRO A 30 28.96 23.93 16.88
CA PRO A 30 30.10 24.27 16.04
C PRO A 30 31.41 23.89 16.72
N ALA A 31 32.20 23.09 16.03
CA ALA A 31 33.57 22.77 16.42
C ALA A 31 34.54 23.77 15.78
N THR A 32 35.38 24.34 16.63
CA THR A 32 36.48 25.26 16.39
C THR A 32 37.50 24.70 15.40
N GLN A 33 37.80 25.50 14.38
CA GLN A 33 38.79 25.23 13.35
C GLN A 33 40.23 25.55 13.88
N PRO A 34 41.21 24.67 13.72
CA PRO A 34 42.62 25.04 13.77
C PRO A 34 43.14 25.31 12.35
N THR A 35 43.80 26.45 12.20
CA THR A 35 44.56 26.87 11.04
C THR A 35 45.81 25.99 10.90
N PRO A 36 46.17 25.47 9.73
CA PRO A 36 47.52 25.10 9.41
C PRO A 36 48.14 26.01 8.38
N THR A 37 49.28 26.50 8.74
CA THR A 37 50.30 27.21 7.97
C THR A 37 50.89 26.32 6.87
N GLY A 38 51.14 26.89 5.72
CA GLY A 38 51.60 26.48 4.44
C GLY A 38 52.54 25.30 4.26
N SER A 39 52.52 24.73 3.09
CA SER A 39 53.72 24.57 2.25
C SER A 39 53.44 23.87 0.93
N ALA A 40 54.08 24.38 -0.12
CA ALA A 40 54.53 23.71 -1.34
C ALA A 40 53.50 23.15 -2.34
N SER A 41 53.46 23.87 -3.43
CA SER A 41 53.03 23.54 -4.78
C SER A 41 53.56 22.21 -5.28
N ALA A 42 52.65 21.30 -5.62
CA ALA A 42 52.89 20.24 -6.56
C ALA A 42 51.75 20.25 -7.60
N THR A 43 52.12 20.44 -8.86
CA THR A 43 51.23 20.44 -10.01
C THR A 43 50.59 19.04 -10.16
N PRO A 44 49.26 18.86 -10.07
CA PRO A 44 48.66 17.57 -10.29
C PRO A 44 48.59 17.25 -11.80
N THR A 45 49.11 16.11 -12.17
CA THR A 45 48.89 15.45 -13.45
C THR A 45 47.38 15.17 -13.61
N PRO A 46 46.73 15.44 -14.77
CA PRO A 46 45.34 15.18 -14.96
C PRO A 46 45.06 13.66 -14.91
N THR A 47 44.35 13.23 -13.86
CA THR A 47 43.80 11.88 -13.76
C THR A 47 42.69 11.74 -14.81
N PRO A 48 42.66 10.64 -15.61
CA PRO A 48 41.58 10.42 -16.58
C PRO A 48 40.24 10.33 -15.87
N THR A 49 39.30 11.19 -16.28
CA THR A 49 37.92 11.20 -15.82
C THR A 49 37.30 9.83 -16.15
N PRO A 50 36.74 9.11 -15.16
CA PRO A 50 36.02 7.87 -15.46
C PRO A 50 34.84 8.19 -16.36
N THR A 51 34.80 7.56 -17.55
CA THR A 51 33.63 7.58 -18.44
C THR A 51 32.45 7.01 -17.68
N ALA A 52 31.43 7.84 -17.44
CA ALA A 52 30.19 7.40 -16.80
C ALA A 52 29.57 6.28 -17.64
N THR A 53 29.46 5.10 -17.05
CA THR A 53 28.68 4.00 -17.61
C THR A 53 27.24 4.49 -17.76
N PRO A 54 26.60 4.36 -18.95
CA PRO A 54 25.21 4.79 -19.11
C PRO A 54 24.33 4.05 -18.11
N SER A 55 23.65 4.80 -17.25
CA SER A 55 22.61 4.29 -16.38
C SER A 55 21.52 3.65 -17.26
N PRO A 56 21.03 2.43 -16.95
CA PRO A 56 19.99 1.80 -17.74
C PRO A 56 18.78 2.74 -17.81
N SER A 57 18.31 2.95 -19.04
CA SER A 57 17.19 3.85 -19.32
C SER A 57 15.91 3.31 -18.69
N PRO A 58 15.15 4.09 -17.90
CA PRO A 58 13.92 3.61 -17.22
C PRO A 58 12.75 3.31 -18.19
N THR A 59 12.97 3.40 -19.49
CA THR A 59 11.93 3.30 -20.53
C THR A 59 11.42 1.87 -20.77
N ALA A 60 12.19 0.84 -20.41
CA ALA A 60 11.80 -0.54 -20.67
C ALA A 60 10.73 -1.08 -19.69
N ASP A 61 10.74 -0.63 -18.45
CA ASP A 61 9.84 -1.14 -17.40
C ASP A 61 8.42 -0.57 -17.50
N LEU A 62 8.27 0.68 -17.95
CA LEU A 62 6.96 1.31 -18.17
C LEU A 62 6.14 0.61 -19.26
N ALA A 63 6.78 0.13 -20.34
CA ALA A 63 6.09 -0.56 -21.42
C ALA A 63 5.49 -1.91 -20.95
N CYS A 64 6.12 -2.57 -19.99
CA CYS A 64 5.59 -3.79 -19.38
C CYS A 64 4.38 -3.49 -18.49
N LEU A 65 4.45 -2.43 -17.68
CA LEU A 65 3.41 -2.09 -16.71
C LEU A 65 2.10 -1.63 -17.35
N VAL A 66 2.19 -0.88 -18.45
CA VAL A 66 1.00 -0.32 -19.11
C VAL A 66 0.12 -1.43 -19.70
N GLY A 67 -1.16 -1.44 -19.31
CA GLY A 67 -2.14 -2.43 -19.74
C GLY A 67 -3.27 -2.64 -18.76
N ALA A 68 -4.12 -3.60 -19.10
CA ALA A 68 -5.16 -4.11 -18.21
C ALA A 68 -4.67 -5.39 -17.55
N TRP A 69 -4.90 -5.48 -16.24
CA TRP A 69 -4.43 -6.53 -15.35
C TRP A 69 -5.58 -7.03 -14.50
N HIS A 70 -5.77 -8.33 -14.45
CA HIS A 70 -6.83 -9.00 -13.71
C HIS A 70 -6.29 -9.81 -12.53
N MET A 71 -6.94 -9.71 -11.41
CA MET A 71 -6.71 -10.51 -10.20
C MET A 71 -7.94 -11.37 -9.97
N GLY A 72 -7.86 -12.64 -10.33
CA GLY A 72 -8.95 -13.60 -10.14
C GLY A 72 -9.10 -14.04 -8.70
N GLN A 73 -10.12 -14.87 -8.42
CA GLN A 73 -10.44 -15.38 -7.08
C GLN A 73 -9.23 -16.03 -6.38
N ASP A 74 -8.44 -16.83 -7.09
CA ASP A 74 -7.30 -17.54 -6.50
C ASP A 74 -6.21 -16.56 -6.04
N GLN A 75 -5.95 -15.52 -6.84
CA GLN A 75 -4.99 -14.47 -6.53
C GLN A 75 -5.46 -13.59 -5.37
N VAL A 76 -6.75 -13.24 -5.34
CA VAL A 76 -7.37 -12.53 -4.21
C VAL A 76 -7.25 -13.38 -2.94
N THR A 77 -7.54 -14.68 -3.02
CA THR A 77 -7.39 -15.60 -1.89
C THR A 77 -5.94 -15.68 -1.42
N ALA A 78 -4.98 -15.77 -2.34
CA ALA A 78 -3.55 -15.82 -1.99
C ALA A 78 -3.10 -14.54 -1.27
N PHE A 79 -3.51 -13.34 -1.74
CA PHE A 79 -3.24 -12.08 -1.07
C PHE A 79 -3.78 -12.05 0.36
N TYR A 80 -5.02 -12.47 0.57
CA TYR A 80 -5.61 -12.49 1.92
C TYR A 80 -5.02 -13.58 2.81
N ASN A 81 -4.43 -14.64 2.26
CA ASN A 81 -3.65 -15.62 3.05
C ASN A 81 -2.37 -14.98 3.60
N ASP A 82 -1.70 -14.12 2.82
CA ASP A 82 -0.57 -13.30 3.33
C ASP A 82 -1.08 -12.41 4.47
N VAL A 83 -2.16 -11.66 4.27
CA VAL A 83 -2.76 -10.81 5.30
C VAL A 83 -3.12 -11.60 6.56
N ASN A 84 -3.76 -12.75 6.44
CA ASN A 84 -4.11 -13.62 7.57
C ASN A 84 -2.86 -14.09 8.33
N SER A 85 -1.80 -14.41 7.60
CA SER A 85 -0.53 -14.83 8.22
C SER A 85 0.09 -13.69 9.04
N LEU A 86 -0.02 -12.43 8.55
CA LEU A 86 0.44 -11.24 9.25
C LEU A 86 -0.41 -10.93 10.49
N MET A 87 -1.70 -11.23 10.41
CA MET A 87 -2.67 -11.03 11.49
C MET A 87 -2.74 -12.21 12.46
N ALA A 88 -1.88 -13.23 12.28
CA ALA A 88 -1.85 -14.39 13.17
C ALA A 88 -1.61 -13.95 14.63
N GLY A 89 -2.50 -14.36 15.54
CA GLY A 89 -2.47 -13.95 16.93
C GLY A 89 -3.27 -12.68 17.29
N SER A 90 -3.77 -11.91 16.29
CA SER A 90 -4.65 -10.75 16.56
C SER A 90 -6.10 -11.16 16.83
N GLY A 91 -6.46 -12.41 16.53
CA GLY A 91 -7.86 -12.89 16.58
C GLY A 91 -8.69 -12.45 15.38
N ALA A 92 -8.05 -11.92 14.32
CA ALA A 92 -8.72 -11.55 13.08
C ALA A 92 -8.38 -12.54 11.96
N THR A 93 -9.39 -12.89 11.16
CA THR A 93 -9.24 -13.68 9.94
C THR A 93 -10.10 -13.10 8.83
N PHE A 94 -9.64 -13.22 7.58
CA PHE A 94 -10.28 -12.66 6.39
C PHE A 94 -10.51 -13.76 5.35
N ALA A 95 -11.71 -13.86 4.82
CA ALA A 95 -12.08 -14.76 3.75
C ALA A 95 -12.69 -13.96 2.58
N PRO A 96 -11.94 -13.76 1.49
CA PRO A 96 -12.41 -13.00 0.34
C PRO A 96 -13.16 -13.88 -0.65
N VAL A 97 -14.09 -13.26 -1.40
CA VAL A 97 -14.71 -13.80 -2.61
C VAL A 97 -14.79 -12.68 -3.63
N GLY A 98 -14.35 -12.94 -4.87
CA GLY A 98 -14.44 -11.99 -5.95
C GLY A 98 -13.14 -11.80 -6.74
N THR A 99 -13.06 -10.69 -7.44
CA THR A 99 -11.97 -10.36 -8.38
C THR A 99 -11.62 -8.87 -8.26
N ALA A 100 -10.52 -8.46 -8.91
CA ALA A 100 -10.19 -7.05 -9.02
C ALA A 100 -9.42 -6.76 -10.31
N ASP A 101 -9.62 -5.57 -10.88
CA ASP A 101 -8.99 -5.15 -12.11
C ASP A 101 -8.14 -3.88 -11.88
N LEU A 102 -6.96 -3.85 -12.49
CA LEU A 102 -6.05 -2.71 -12.49
C LEU A 102 -5.72 -2.30 -13.91
N ILE A 103 -6.03 -1.07 -14.28
CA ILE A 103 -5.64 -0.51 -15.57
C ILE A 103 -4.57 0.54 -15.32
N LEU A 104 -3.38 0.36 -15.90
CA LEU A 104 -2.29 1.33 -15.90
C LEU A 104 -2.14 1.94 -17.29
N ARG A 105 -2.18 3.27 -17.42
CA ARG A 105 -2.14 3.97 -18.71
C ARG A 105 -0.81 4.69 -18.91
N LYS A 106 -0.47 4.91 -20.18
CA LYS A 106 0.78 5.61 -20.58
C LYS A 106 0.88 7.04 -20.10
N ASP A 107 -0.25 7.69 -19.86
CA ASP A 107 -0.35 9.06 -19.37
C ASP A 107 -0.11 9.17 -17.84
N GLY A 108 0.23 8.06 -17.19
CA GLY A 108 0.45 8.01 -15.76
C GLY A 108 -0.85 7.94 -14.93
N THR A 109 -2.01 7.70 -15.58
CA THR A 109 -3.26 7.49 -14.85
C THR A 109 -3.53 6.01 -14.59
N TYR A 110 -4.28 5.72 -13.52
CA TYR A 110 -4.72 4.35 -13.21
C TYR A 110 -6.20 4.29 -12.85
N THR A 111 -6.75 3.09 -12.97
CA THR A 111 -8.05 2.72 -12.42
C THR A 111 -7.91 1.38 -11.70
N TRP A 112 -8.35 1.32 -10.45
CA TRP A 112 -8.47 0.09 -9.67
C TRP A 112 -9.94 -0.20 -9.41
N THR A 113 -10.41 -1.38 -9.76
CA THR A 113 -11.82 -1.78 -9.67
C THR A 113 -11.93 -3.07 -8.86
N PRO A 114 -12.03 -2.99 -7.53
CA PRO A 114 -12.32 -4.14 -6.71
C PRO A 114 -13.79 -4.57 -6.89
N ALA A 115 -14.02 -5.85 -7.11
CA ALA A 115 -15.32 -6.49 -7.16
C ALA A 115 -15.33 -7.65 -6.14
N GLU A 116 -15.09 -7.33 -4.89
CA GLU A 116 -14.81 -8.29 -3.83
C GLU A 116 -15.84 -8.19 -2.70
N GLN A 117 -16.08 -9.32 -2.06
CA GLN A 117 -16.72 -9.42 -0.76
C GLN A 117 -15.73 -10.07 0.22
N VAL A 118 -15.48 -9.42 1.34
CA VAL A 118 -14.59 -9.94 2.38
C VAL A 118 -15.38 -10.23 3.63
N THR A 119 -15.33 -11.48 4.09
CA THR A 119 -15.83 -11.85 5.43
C THR A 119 -14.67 -11.78 6.41
N ALA A 120 -14.73 -10.83 7.33
CA ALA A 120 -13.78 -10.71 8.42
C ALA A 120 -14.39 -11.26 9.71
N ASN A 121 -13.65 -12.12 10.43
CA ASN A 121 -14.00 -12.54 11.79
C ASN A 121 -12.98 -11.91 12.73
N VAL A 122 -13.46 -11.09 13.67
CA VAL A 122 -12.65 -10.39 14.64
C VAL A 122 -13.17 -10.68 16.03
N SER A 123 -12.42 -11.47 16.82
CA SER A 123 -12.80 -11.85 18.18
C SER A 123 -14.24 -12.42 18.30
N GLY A 124 -14.66 -13.20 17.33
CA GLY A 124 -15.99 -13.85 17.29
C GLY A 124 -17.10 -12.99 16.66
N THR A 125 -16.80 -11.75 16.25
CA THR A 125 -17.75 -10.89 15.53
C THR A 125 -17.51 -11.06 14.03
N THR A 126 -18.59 -11.29 13.27
CA THR A 126 -18.54 -11.40 11.80
C THR A 126 -18.84 -10.05 11.16
N ILE A 127 -17.90 -9.57 10.35
CA ILE A 127 -18.03 -8.35 9.56
C ILE A 127 -17.99 -8.76 8.08
N LEU A 128 -19.04 -8.41 7.34
CA LEU A 128 -19.09 -8.60 5.90
C LEU A 128 -18.87 -7.25 5.22
N ILE A 129 -17.87 -7.19 4.34
CA ILE A 129 -17.49 -5.96 3.62
C ILE A 129 -17.62 -6.23 2.13
N ASN A 130 -18.40 -5.40 1.45
CA ASN A 130 -18.57 -5.48 0.00
C ASN A 130 -17.93 -4.24 -0.63
N PHE A 131 -17.10 -4.48 -1.65
CA PHE A 131 -16.48 -3.45 -2.46
C PHE A 131 -17.12 -3.41 -3.84
N LYS A 132 -17.46 -2.22 -4.31
CA LYS A 132 -18.03 -2.00 -5.64
C LYS A 132 -17.61 -0.65 -6.19
N GLY A 133 -17.42 -0.59 -7.51
CA GLY A 133 -16.99 0.65 -8.17
C GLY A 133 -15.47 0.73 -8.32
N SER A 134 -14.91 1.94 -8.39
CA SER A 134 -13.50 2.09 -8.72
C SER A 134 -12.83 3.23 -7.97
N ILE A 135 -11.51 3.10 -7.85
CA ILE A 135 -10.57 4.15 -7.44
C ILE A 135 -9.82 4.58 -8.69
N THR A 136 -9.70 5.88 -8.91
CA THR A 136 -8.89 6.44 -10.00
C THR A 136 -7.80 7.35 -9.46
N GLY A 137 -6.77 7.60 -10.25
CA GLY A 137 -5.70 8.50 -9.84
C GLY A 137 -4.53 8.52 -10.79
N THR A 138 -3.40 9.04 -10.31
CA THR A 138 -2.15 9.07 -11.05
C THR A 138 -1.08 8.25 -10.32
N TYR A 139 -0.14 7.69 -11.07
CA TYR A 139 0.97 6.91 -10.53
C TYR A 139 2.31 7.36 -11.09
N THR A 140 3.36 7.07 -10.34
CA THR A 140 4.76 7.23 -10.78
C THR A 140 5.53 5.94 -10.55
N VAL A 141 6.58 5.76 -11.36
CA VAL A 141 7.49 4.62 -11.26
C VAL A 141 8.90 5.14 -11.00
N THR A 142 9.57 4.57 -10.01
CA THR A 142 10.96 4.91 -9.67
C THR A 142 11.72 3.61 -9.37
N GLY A 143 12.64 3.24 -10.27
CA GLY A 143 13.31 1.94 -10.20
C GLY A 143 12.30 0.80 -10.27
N ASN A 144 12.25 -0.06 -9.27
CA ASN A 144 11.28 -1.13 -9.13
C ASN A 144 10.10 -0.77 -8.19
N GLY A 145 9.94 0.50 -7.86
CA GLY A 145 8.83 1.01 -7.07
C GLY A 145 7.74 1.62 -7.94
N ILE A 146 6.49 1.39 -7.59
CA ILE A 146 5.31 2.06 -8.15
C ILE A 146 4.53 2.68 -7.00
N GLY A 147 4.11 3.94 -7.17
CA GLY A 147 3.38 4.66 -6.13
C GLY A 147 2.28 5.53 -6.70
N SER A 148 1.10 5.55 -6.06
CA SER A 148 0.04 6.49 -6.40
C SER A 148 0.42 7.89 -5.91
N GLN A 149 0.19 8.91 -6.76
CA GLN A 149 0.43 10.32 -6.43
C GLN A 149 -0.86 11.04 -6.05
N THR A 150 -1.93 10.72 -6.77
CA THR A 150 -3.28 11.19 -6.48
C THR A 150 -4.22 10.00 -6.43
N GLN A 151 -5.27 10.11 -5.63
CA GLN A 151 -6.28 9.07 -5.51
C GLN A 151 -7.64 9.70 -5.32
N ASP A 152 -8.59 9.33 -6.17
CA ASP A 152 -10.00 9.66 -6.06
C ASP A 152 -10.78 8.37 -5.75
N THR A 153 -11.37 8.33 -4.57
CA THR A 153 -12.18 7.20 -4.05
C THR A 153 -13.67 7.48 -4.16
N SER A 154 -14.10 8.58 -4.73
CA SER A 154 -15.52 8.96 -4.82
C SER A 154 -16.36 7.96 -5.62
N GLY A 155 -15.71 7.21 -6.54
CA GLY A 155 -16.34 6.13 -7.30
C GLY A 155 -16.37 4.78 -6.59
N LEU A 156 -15.79 4.65 -5.40
CA LEU A 156 -15.77 3.40 -4.62
C LEU A 156 -16.90 3.40 -3.59
N GLU A 157 -17.76 2.40 -3.66
CA GLU A 157 -18.78 2.11 -2.67
C GLU A 157 -18.30 0.96 -1.76
N ILE A 158 -18.33 1.17 -0.45
CA ILE A 158 -18.04 0.15 0.55
C ILE A 158 -19.26 0.00 1.44
N VAL A 159 -19.84 -1.20 1.45
CA VAL A 159 -20.97 -1.55 2.31
C VAL A 159 -20.52 -2.58 3.33
N ALA A 160 -20.72 -2.28 4.61
CA ALA A 160 -20.37 -3.19 5.69
C ALA A 160 -21.58 -3.58 6.51
N THR A 161 -21.60 -4.83 6.98
CA THR A 161 -22.55 -5.33 7.97
C THR A 161 -21.80 -6.01 9.12
N ILE A 162 -22.29 -5.87 10.34
CA ILE A 162 -21.79 -6.55 11.53
C ILE A 162 -22.90 -7.49 12.01
N ASP A 163 -22.62 -8.77 12.08
CA ASP A 163 -23.59 -9.82 12.45
C ASP A 163 -24.92 -9.69 11.67
N GLY A 164 -24.80 -9.39 10.36
CA GLY A 164 -25.93 -9.22 9.44
C GLY A 164 -26.68 -7.89 9.56
N LYS A 165 -26.23 -6.94 10.39
CA LYS A 165 -26.83 -5.60 10.52
C LYS A 165 -25.96 -4.55 9.82
N GLY A 166 -26.56 -3.72 8.99
CA GLY A 166 -25.86 -2.61 8.34
C GLY A 166 -25.18 -1.72 9.37
N THR A 167 -23.94 -1.32 9.07
CA THR A 167 -23.14 -0.42 9.87
C THR A 167 -22.55 0.70 9.01
N ASP A 168 -22.19 1.81 9.63
CA ASP A 168 -21.43 2.85 8.95
C ASP A 168 -20.03 2.32 8.59
N ALA A 169 -19.75 2.21 7.31
CA ALA A 169 -18.48 1.76 6.78
C ALA A 169 -17.38 2.85 6.79
N GLY A 170 -17.69 4.08 7.22
CA GLY A 170 -16.78 5.23 7.08
C GLY A 170 -15.41 5.02 7.69
N ALA A 171 -15.33 4.48 8.90
CA ALA A 171 -14.05 4.18 9.56
C ALA A 171 -13.30 3.02 8.87
N ILE A 172 -14.03 2.02 8.38
CA ILE A 172 -13.48 0.87 7.62
C ILE A 172 -12.98 1.36 6.26
N SER A 173 -13.78 2.18 5.57
CA SER A 173 -13.46 2.74 4.26
C SER A 173 -12.14 3.51 4.24
N GLN A 174 -11.88 4.31 5.25
CA GLN A 174 -10.64 5.11 5.33
C GLN A 174 -9.38 4.24 5.44
N GLN A 175 -9.48 3.05 6.00
CA GLN A 175 -8.33 2.16 6.19
C GLN A 175 -8.07 1.25 4.98
N ILE A 176 -9.09 0.94 4.20
CA ILE A 176 -9.02 -0.06 3.12
C ILE A 176 -9.25 0.51 1.72
N SER A 177 -9.57 1.80 1.60
CA SER A 177 -9.74 2.49 0.30
C SER A 177 -8.40 2.82 -0.34
N VAL A 178 -7.51 1.83 -0.48
CA VAL A 178 -6.16 2.04 -1.03
C VAL A 178 -5.95 1.10 -2.22
N ALA A 179 -5.55 1.67 -3.35
CA ALA A 179 -5.18 0.86 -4.50
C ALA A 179 -3.88 0.07 -4.22
N PRO A 180 -3.70 -1.14 -4.77
CA PRO A 180 -2.54 -2.00 -4.50
C PRO A 180 -1.20 -1.41 -4.98
N ILE A 181 -1.24 -0.31 -5.72
CA ILE A 181 -0.05 0.43 -6.19
C ILE A 181 0.35 1.59 -5.28
N SER A 182 -0.26 1.75 -4.11
CA SER A 182 -0.07 2.96 -3.26
C SER A 182 1.27 3.05 -2.55
N ASP A 183 2.18 2.21 -2.72
CA ASP A 183 3.59 2.18 -2.32
C ASP A 183 4.09 0.72 -2.44
N ALA A 184 4.13 0.23 -3.66
CA ALA A 184 4.49 -1.15 -3.93
C ALA A 184 5.84 -1.26 -4.62
N LYS A 185 6.56 -2.34 -4.37
CA LYS A 185 7.55 -2.84 -5.31
C LYS A 185 6.86 -3.67 -6.36
N TYR A 186 7.34 -3.62 -7.59
CA TYR A 186 6.75 -4.42 -8.65
C TYR A 186 7.77 -5.30 -9.37
N GLY A 187 7.27 -6.43 -9.90
CA GLY A 187 7.92 -7.26 -10.89
C GLY A 187 6.96 -7.43 -12.07
N CYS A 188 7.44 -7.15 -13.28
CA CYS A 188 6.62 -7.21 -14.48
C CYS A 188 7.20 -8.21 -15.48
N LYS A 189 6.33 -9.10 -15.97
CA LYS A 189 6.56 -10.04 -17.09
C LYS A 189 5.46 -9.81 -18.12
N PRO A 190 5.58 -10.32 -19.37
CA PRO A 190 4.57 -10.10 -20.41
C PRO A 190 3.13 -10.35 -19.97
N ASP A 191 2.89 -11.41 -19.19
CA ASP A 191 1.56 -11.86 -18.80
C ASP A 191 1.29 -11.79 -17.29
N THR A 192 2.24 -11.28 -16.50
CA THR A 192 2.13 -11.28 -15.03
C THR A 192 2.71 -10.00 -14.44
N LEU A 193 1.92 -9.32 -13.64
CA LEU A 193 2.33 -8.22 -12.78
C LEU A 193 2.28 -8.69 -11.32
N THR A 194 3.40 -8.58 -10.63
CA THR A 194 3.49 -8.85 -9.19
C THR A 194 3.67 -7.52 -8.47
N LEU A 195 2.83 -7.24 -7.49
CA LEU A 195 2.92 -6.07 -6.61
C LEU A 195 3.20 -6.55 -5.19
N ILE A 196 4.22 -6.00 -4.56
CA ILE A 196 4.63 -6.34 -3.20
C ILE A 196 4.43 -5.10 -2.34
N ASN A 197 3.39 -5.12 -1.53
CA ASN A 197 3.02 -4.05 -0.61
C ASN A 197 3.63 -4.30 0.77
N LYS A 198 4.19 -3.27 1.36
CA LYS A 198 4.66 -3.33 2.74
C LYS A 198 3.49 -3.12 3.69
N LEU A 199 3.29 -4.07 4.60
CA LEU A 199 2.31 -4.01 5.68
C LEU A 199 3.04 -4.08 7.02
N SER A 200 3.28 -2.95 7.65
CA SER A 200 4.14 -2.84 8.86
C SER A 200 5.54 -3.42 8.60
N ASP A 201 5.93 -4.46 9.31
CA ASP A 201 7.24 -5.13 9.17
C ASP A 201 7.24 -6.31 8.19
N SER A 202 6.14 -6.54 7.51
CA SER A 202 5.93 -7.68 6.62
C SER A 202 5.42 -7.22 5.24
N THR A 203 5.18 -8.15 4.33
CA THR A 203 4.70 -7.86 2.98
C THR A 203 3.52 -8.73 2.61
N ALA A 204 2.62 -8.20 1.79
CA ALA A 204 1.61 -8.97 1.08
C ALA A 204 1.81 -8.84 -0.43
N THR A 205 1.57 -9.92 -1.15
CA THR A 205 1.84 -10.01 -2.58
C THR A 205 0.54 -10.12 -3.36
N SER A 206 0.35 -9.19 -4.30
CA SER A 206 -0.72 -9.26 -5.29
C SER A 206 -0.14 -9.74 -6.62
N VAL A 207 -0.72 -10.78 -7.19
CA VAL A 207 -0.36 -11.29 -8.51
C VAL A 207 -1.53 -11.04 -9.45
N LEU A 208 -1.27 -10.33 -10.56
CA LEU A 208 -2.27 -10.02 -11.56
C LEU A 208 -1.82 -10.59 -12.91
N HIS A 209 -2.76 -11.00 -13.72
CA HIS A 209 -2.54 -11.52 -15.06
C HIS A 209 -3.02 -10.51 -16.11
N ARG A 210 -2.32 -10.44 -17.22
CA ARG A 210 -2.70 -9.56 -18.33
C ARG A 210 -4.01 -10.04 -18.98
N GLU A 211 -4.92 -9.12 -19.25
CA GLU A 211 -6.13 -9.39 -20.05
C GLU A 211 -5.86 -9.33 -21.56
#